data_e6e734d80f341f9d5a5c3cd53169ec1c
#
_entry.id   e6e734d80f341f9d5a5c3cd53169ec1c
#
_cell.length_a   1.000
_cell.length_b   1.000
_cell.length_c   1.000
_cell.angle_alpha   90.00
_cell.angle_beta   90.00
_cell.angle_gamma   90.00
#
_symmetry.space_group_name_H-M   'P 1'
#
loop_
_entity.id
_entity.type
_entity.pdbx_description
1 polymer ?
#
loop_
_entity_poly.entity_id
_entity_poly.type
_entity_poly.pdbx_seq_one_letter_code
_entity_poly.pdbx_strand_id
1 'polypeptide(L)'
;MEKNIELYQNSNEPNSLLKESIIHSKKNEHKYYENDTLFVNECYKSNDEILKLIYQYYYHGGYSGLLFNMIKDTFIHLFIIIFSLFLMTMVDWENILDCKNCHISDYLHTNPYEHNTFFNVFSSCFGVFYFTKWIFDILYDIRKYYKVQSVRHVFHDKLEIQDNLLRDMKWNDILNNLIKLHNTQKYKLFDHNEPITHYEINSCISRYDNYLIAMINNELFSSKIGCSQLNYILPEVIEFYLRIIDWSYLNNCRLDYTFINNDRRIKLVSKIIGFKYILFVPFKILYYIFSFIFLHAEDLNSKRNDTDISKYEWSLYSKWKFRDYNEMDHLFDRRIFISYKYANMYIQQRNTPISNAINNIFLHISKGLLSFIIIISFLNDELLLELNIFNKNLLWYLAILTFIITTTKKIIIDPKTLIYSSEKIIKNLAVYIHYFPDKWKHNCHRRFVRREFNNLYLSKFHILFYDLINIFSLPYIFLIKIPNQIPIILQFIRDNSEYVP
;
A
#
# COMPACT_ATOMS: atom_id res chain seq x y z
N MET A 1 13.64 34.00 6.67
CA MET A 1 13.36 32.90 5.70
C MET A 1 14.32 32.94 4.49
N GLU A 2 15.07 33.96 4.29
CA GLU A 2 16.03 34.08 3.13
C GLU A 2 17.43 33.50 3.39
N LYS A 3 17.83 33.29 4.63
CA LYS A 3 19.18 32.79 4.96
C LYS A 3 19.41 31.27 4.74
N ASN A 4 18.38 30.50 4.50
CA ASN A 4 18.54 29.07 4.23
C ASN A 4 18.53 28.67 2.75
N ILE A 5 18.43 29.64 1.84
CA ILE A 5 18.47 29.41 0.39
C ILE A 5 19.91 29.58 -0.18
N GLU A 6 20.76 30.37 0.47
CA GLU A 6 22.13 30.60 0.00
C GLU A 6 23.10 29.43 0.23
N LEU A 7 22.81 28.53 1.17
CA LEU A 7 23.64 27.33 1.42
C LEU A 7 23.47 26.21 0.37
N TYR A 8 22.51 26.35 -0.53
CA TYR A 8 22.29 25.37 -1.62
C TYR A 8 22.75 25.87 -3.00
N GLN A 9 23.22 27.09 -3.11
CA GLN A 9 23.63 27.68 -4.42
C GLN A 9 25.13 27.59 -4.72
N ASN A 10 25.98 27.19 -3.78
CA ASN A 10 27.43 27.16 -3.96
C ASN A 10 28.07 25.78 -4.10
N SER A 11 27.32 24.71 -4.44
CA SER A 11 27.92 23.48 -4.93
C SER A 11 27.70 23.36 -6.44
N ASN A 12 28.55 23.96 -7.20
CA ASN A 12 28.72 23.68 -8.63
C ASN A 12 29.31 22.31 -8.82
N GLU A 13 28.53 21.25 -8.57
CA GLU A 13 28.64 19.95 -9.24
C GLU A 13 27.56 18.98 -8.75
N PRO A 14 26.35 18.98 -9.35
CA PRO A 14 25.39 17.90 -9.10
C PRO A 14 25.86 16.55 -9.66
N ASN A 15 26.99 16.53 -10.39
CA ASN A 15 27.55 15.30 -10.99
C ASN A 15 28.41 14.47 -10.03
N SER A 16 28.94 15.03 -8.94
CA SER A 16 29.77 14.27 -8.00
C SER A 16 28.93 13.38 -7.09
N LEU A 17 27.86 13.92 -6.53
CA LEU A 17 26.95 13.15 -5.66
C LEU A 17 26.15 12.09 -6.43
N LEU A 18 25.78 12.36 -7.69
CA LEU A 18 25.18 11.38 -8.60
C LEU A 18 26.19 10.32 -9.06
N LYS A 19 27.44 10.71 -9.31
CA LYS A 19 28.50 9.74 -9.59
C LYS A 19 28.83 8.89 -8.36
N GLU A 20 28.87 9.47 -7.16
CA GLU A 20 29.09 8.72 -5.94
C GLU A 20 27.91 7.82 -5.58
N SER A 21 26.66 8.25 -5.74
CA SER A 21 25.50 7.39 -5.49
C SER A 21 25.35 6.29 -6.56
N ILE A 22 25.66 6.56 -7.82
CA ILE A 22 25.69 5.57 -8.91
C ILE A 22 26.93 4.66 -8.79
N ILE A 23 28.07 5.17 -8.34
CA ILE A 23 29.27 4.38 -8.05
C ILE A 23 29.07 3.56 -6.78
N HIS A 24 28.39 4.09 -5.76
CA HIS A 24 27.98 3.31 -4.59
C HIS A 24 26.94 2.24 -4.94
N SER A 25 25.97 2.56 -5.82
CA SER A 25 25.03 1.56 -6.33
C SER A 25 25.74 0.48 -7.15
N LYS A 26 26.65 0.86 -8.06
CA LYS A 26 27.47 -0.12 -8.84
C LYS A 26 28.51 -0.87 -7.99
N LYS A 27 29.11 -0.23 -7.01
CA LYS A 27 30.01 -0.92 -6.05
C LYS A 27 29.20 -1.84 -5.14
N ASN A 28 27.99 -1.48 -4.80
CA ASN A 28 27.07 -2.34 -4.09
C ASN A 28 26.54 -3.46 -4.99
N GLU A 29 26.18 -3.22 -6.27
CA GLU A 29 25.85 -4.31 -7.21
C GLU A 29 27.02 -5.30 -7.39
N HIS A 30 28.25 -4.83 -7.59
CA HIS A 30 29.43 -5.74 -7.67
C HIS A 30 29.78 -6.38 -6.34
N LYS A 31 29.60 -5.69 -5.20
CA LYS A 31 29.76 -6.29 -3.88
C LYS A 31 28.65 -7.24 -3.51
N TYR A 32 27.44 -7.05 -4.06
CA TYR A 32 26.30 -7.97 -3.86
C TYR A 32 26.47 -9.27 -4.64
N TYR A 33 27.13 -9.26 -5.81
CA TYR A 33 27.41 -10.49 -6.58
C TYR A 33 28.63 -11.27 -6.05
N GLU A 34 29.58 -10.63 -5.38
CA GLU A 34 30.71 -11.31 -4.71
C GLU A 34 30.42 -11.76 -3.27
N ASN A 35 29.35 -11.25 -2.63
CA ASN A 35 28.97 -11.59 -1.28
C ASN A 35 27.55 -12.19 -1.20
N ASP A 36 27.19 -13.08 -2.13
CA ASP A 36 25.99 -13.92 -2.01
C ASP A 36 26.04 -14.86 -0.77
N THR A 37 27.17 -14.86 -0.05
CA THR A 37 27.34 -15.58 1.23
C THR A 37 26.97 -14.74 2.46
N LEU A 38 26.63 -13.45 2.34
CA LEU A 38 26.36 -12.56 3.48
C LEU A 38 24.91 -12.56 3.98
N PHE A 39 24.03 -13.40 3.40
CA PHE A 39 22.70 -13.64 3.99
C PHE A 39 22.71 -14.63 5.15
N VAL A 40 23.90 -15.15 5.46
CA VAL A 40 24.09 -16.09 6.52
C VAL A 40 24.53 -15.40 7.79
N ASN A 41 23.62 -14.73 8.40
CA ASN A 41 23.77 -14.48 9.83
C ASN A 41 23.28 -15.73 10.54
N GLU A 42 24.17 -16.31 11.34
CA GLU A 42 23.82 -17.32 12.33
C GLU A 42 22.47 -16.96 12.93
N CYS A 43 21.48 -17.82 12.77
CA CYS A 43 20.17 -17.65 13.38
C CYS A 43 20.33 -17.84 14.89
N TYR A 44 20.82 -16.80 15.55
CA TYR A 44 20.78 -16.76 16.99
C TYR A 44 19.31 -16.78 17.43
N LYS A 45 19.04 -17.48 18.51
CA LYS A 45 17.73 -17.51 19.15
C LYS A 45 17.33 -16.10 19.55
N SER A 46 16.73 -15.37 18.63
CA SER A 46 16.32 -13.97 18.81
C SER A 46 14.82 -13.90 19.04
N ASN A 47 14.41 -13.02 19.93
CA ASN A 47 13.00 -12.66 20.08
C ASN A 47 12.60 -11.69 18.96
N ASP A 48 12.67 -12.10 17.68
CA ASP A 48 12.37 -11.28 16.52
C ASP A 48 11.00 -10.59 16.62
N GLU A 49 10.03 -11.29 17.17
CA GLU A 49 8.69 -10.73 17.39
C GLU A 49 8.71 -9.56 18.38
N ILE A 50 9.50 -9.69 19.46
CA ILE A 50 9.64 -8.61 20.45
C ILE A 50 10.42 -7.45 19.84
N LEU A 51 11.49 -7.69 19.09
CA LEU A 51 12.25 -6.64 18.41
C LEU A 51 11.38 -5.89 17.39
N LYS A 52 10.56 -6.62 16.64
CA LYS A 52 9.60 -6.01 15.71
C LYS A 52 8.53 -5.18 16.43
N LEU A 53 8.05 -5.63 17.59
CA LEU A 53 7.13 -4.87 18.45
C LEU A 53 7.78 -3.64 19.07
N ILE A 54 9.04 -3.72 19.50
CA ILE A 54 9.82 -2.57 19.99
C ILE A 54 9.93 -1.51 18.89
N TYR A 55 10.23 -1.94 17.66
CA TYR A 55 10.26 -1.03 16.52
C TYR A 55 8.87 -0.43 16.21
N GLN A 56 7.81 -1.23 16.22
CA GLN A 56 6.44 -0.74 16.02
C GLN A 56 6.01 0.25 17.11
N TYR A 57 6.42 0.01 18.35
CA TYR A 57 6.17 0.92 19.48
C TYR A 57 6.81 2.30 19.24
N TYR A 58 8.07 2.31 18.80
CA TYR A 58 8.74 3.52 18.38
C TYR A 58 8.03 4.20 17.20
N TYR A 59 7.75 3.44 16.13
CA TYR A 59 7.17 3.96 14.88
C TYR A 59 5.83 4.65 15.10
N HIS A 60 4.99 4.11 15.98
CA HIS A 60 3.69 4.69 16.32
C HIS A 60 3.74 5.74 17.45
N GLY A 61 4.91 6.08 17.96
CA GLY A 61 5.08 7.11 18.99
C GLY A 61 4.58 6.70 20.37
N GLY A 62 4.80 5.44 20.77
CA GLY A 62 4.51 4.91 22.09
C GLY A 62 3.24 4.07 22.19
N TYR A 63 2.88 3.73 23.43
CA TYR A 63 1.78 2.83 23.75
C TYR A 63 0.42 3.29 23.17
N SER A 64 0.08 4.53 23.43
CA SER A 64 -1.21 5.09 22.97
C SER A 64 -1.29 5.11 21.44
N GLY A 65 -0.24 5.53 20.75
CA GLY A 65 -0.21 5.58 19.30
C GLY A 65 -0.39 4.20 18.66
N LEU A 66 0.31 3.20 19.17
CA LEU A 66 0.19 1.82 18.68
C LEU A 66 -1.19 1.24 18.97
N LEU A 67 -1.73 1.45 20.19
CA LEU A 67 -3.06 0.98 20.58
C LEU A 67 -4.16 1.61 19.73
N PHE A 68 -4.14 2.94 19.57
CA PHE A 68 -5.15 3.63 18.76
C PHE A 68 -5.08 3.22 17.29
N ASN A 69 -3.88 2.93 16.76
CA ASN A 69 -3.77 2.42 15.39
C ASN A 69 -4.44 1.04 15.23
N MET A 70 -4.25 0.13 16.19
CA MET A 70 -4.93 -1.18 16.19
C MET A 70 -6.45 -1.01 16.25
N ILE A 71 -6.95 -0.22 17.22
CA ILE A 71 -8.40 0.03 17.38
C ILE A 71 -8.99 0.70 16.13
N LYS A 72 -8.29 1.67 15.55
CA LYS A 72 -8.72 2.38 14.34
C LYS A 72 -8.99 1.41 13.19
N ASP A 73 -8.07 0.50 12.91
CA ASP A 73 -8.20 -0.44 11.79
C ASP A 73 -9.37 -1.40 12.02
N THR A 74 -9.50 -1.94 13.24
CA THR A 74 -10.63 -2.80 13.64
C THR A 74 -11.96 -2.08 13.56
N PHE A 75 -12.02 -0.80 13.98
CA PHE A 75 -13.23 0.01 13.92
C PHE A 75 -13.63 0.35 12.47
N ILE A 76 -12.67 0.70 11.62
CA ILE A 76 -12.93 0.95 10.19
C ILE A 76 -13.51 -0.29 9.53
N HIS A 77 -12.95 -1.48 9.78
CA HIS A 77 -13.48 -2.73 9.25
C HIS A 77 -14.91 -2.99 9.71
N LEU A 78 -15.22 -2.80 11.00
CA LEU A 78 -16.57 -2.94 11.52
C LEU A 78 -17.55 -1.98 10.84
N PHE A 79 -17.15 -0.71 10.70
CA PHE A 79 -17.98 0.30 10.03
C PHE A 79 -18.30 -0.10 8.59
N ILE A 80 -17.29 -0.55 7.81
CA ILE A 80 -17.48 -1.02 6.44
C ILE A 80 -18.48 -2.18 6.39
N ILE A 81 -18.38 -3.15 7.31
CA ILE A 81 -19.27 -4.31 7.36
C ILE A 81 -20.71 -3.86 7.64
N ILE A 82 -20.92 -3.08 8.70
CA ILE A 82 -22.26 -2.62 9.10
C ILE A 82 -22.89 -1.77 7.99
N PHE A 83 -22.15 -0.83 7.43
CA PHE A 83 -22.65 0.05 6.39
C PHE A 83 -22.93 -0.68 5.07
N SER A 84 -22.09 -1.66 4.73
CA SER A 84 -22.34 -2.53 3.56
C SER A 84 -23.63 -3.33 3.74
N LEU A 85 -23.85 -3.90 4.93
CA LEU A 85 -25.08 -4.62 5.25
C LEU A 85 -26.28 -3.68 5.21
N PHE A 86 -26.17 -2.48 5.78
CA PHE A 86 -27.23 -1.47 5.71
C PHE A 86 -27.63 -1.16 4.28
N LEU A 87 -26.65 -0.89 3.40
CA LEU A 87 -26.91 -0.61 1.98
C LEU A 87 -27.51 -1.82 1.25
N MET A 88 -27.19 -3.03 1.64
CA MET A 88 -27.73 -4.24 1.02
C MET A 88 -29.12 -4.60 1.50
N THR A 89 -29.43 -4.40 2.78
CA THR A 89 -30.65 -4.96 3.37
C THR A 89 -31.75 -3.91 3.63
N MET A 90 -31.37 -2.65 3.86
CA MET A 90 -32.31 -1.61 4.25
C MET A 90 -32.71 -0.69 3.11
N VAL A 91 -31.94 -0.65 2.03
CA VAL A 91 -32.20 0.29 0.92
C VAL A 91 -32.91 -0.38 -0.22
N ASP A 92 -34.09 0.14 -0.58
CA ASP A 92 -34.84 -0.27 -1.76
C ASP A 92 -34.31 0.42 -3.02
N TRP A 93 -33.34 -0.24 -3.66
CA TRP A 93 -32.67 0.30 -4.85
C TRP A 93 -33.57 0.39 -6.08
N GLU A 94 -34.58 -0.50 -6.20
CA GLU A 94 -35.48 -0.51 -7.35
C GLU A 94 -36.38 0.72 -7.33
N ASN A 95 -36.99 1.00 -6.19
CA ASN A 95 -37.88 2.15 -6.04
C ASN A 95 -37.13 3.50 -6.02
N ILE A 96 -35.92 3.56 -5.46
CA ILE A 96 -35.05 4.77 -5.45
C ILE A 96 -34.74 5.21 -6.90
N LEU A 97 -34.45 4.27 -7.80
CA LEU A 97 -34.07 4.61 -9.18
C LEU A 97 -35.22 5.17 -10.02
N ASP A 98 -36.46 4.83 -9.68
CA ASP A 98 -37.67 5.25 -10.43
C ASP A 98 -38.38 6.46 -9.80
N CYS A 99 -37.88 6.99 -8.72
CA CYS A 99 -38.51 8.02 -7.94
C CYS A 99 -38.47 9.42 -8.57
N LYS A 100 -39.55 10.18 -8.42
CA LYS A 100 -39.63 11.58 -8.86
C LYS A 100 -39.75 12.60 -7.74
N ASN A 101 -40.42 12.29 -6.62
CA ASN A 101 -40.58 13.18 -5.44
C ASN A 101 -40.77 12.34 -4.21
N CYS A 102 -39.69 12.11 -3.42
CA CYS A 102 -39.72 11.10 -2.38
C CYS A 102 -38.98 11.53 -1.13
N HIS A 103 -39.48 11.08 0.01
CA HIS A 103 -38.73 11.13 1.27
C HIS A 103 -37.85 9.90 1.40
N ILE A 104 -36.65 10.07 1.97
CA ILE A 104 -35.68 8.97 2.18
C ILE A 104 -36.31 7.85 3.04
N SER A 105 -37.21 8.21 3.98
CA SER A 105 -37.93 7.26 4.82
C SER A 105 -38.76 6.24 4.04
N ASP A 106 -39.23 6.59 2.83
CA ASP A 106 -40.14 5.76 2.04
C ASP A 106 -39.41 4.63 1.30
N TYR A 107 -38.08 4.68 1.26
CA TYR A 107 -37.19 3.76 0.56
C TYR A 107 -36.28 2.97 1.52
N LEU A 108 -36.51 3.14 2.81
CA LEU A 108 -35.86 2.31 3.80
C LEU A 108 -36.84 1.22 4.23
N HIS A 109 -36.51 -0.03 3.94
CA HIS A 109 -37.27 -1.16 4.47
C HIS A 109 -37.27 -1.12 5.98
N THR A 110 -38.44 -1.29 6.57
CA THR A 110 -38.57 -1.44 8.04
C THR A 110 -38.02 -2.77 8.52
N ASN A 111 -38.09 -3.78 7.66
CA ASN A 111 -37.55 -5.13 7.92
C ASN A 111 -36.45 -5.48 6.91
N PRO A 112 -35.24 -5.87 7.35
CA PRO A 112 -34.13 -6.23 6.47
C PRO A 112 -34.37 -7.49 5.62
N TYR A 113 -35.47 -8.22 5.85
CA TYR A 113 -35.82 -9.47 5.17
C TYR A 113 -36.95 -9.32 4.14
N GLU A 114 -37.31 -8.08 3.76
CA GLU A 114 -38.35 -7.82 2.74
C GLU A 114 -37.88 -8.13 1.31
N HIS A 115 -36.59 -8.29 1.11
CA HIS A 115 -36.02 -8.65 -0.18
C HIS A 115 -36.27 -10.11 -0.56
N ASN A 116 -35.97 -10.41 -1.84
CA ASN A 116 -36.01 -11.79 -2.35
C ASN A 116 -35.16 -12.75 -1.48
N THR A 117 -35.65 -13.98 -1.27
CA THR A 117 -35.01 -14.99 -0.40
C THR A 117 -33.53 -15.24 -0.74
N PHE A 118 -33.18 -15.24 -2.03
CA PHE A 118 -31.79 -15.38 -2.46
C PHE A 118 -30.91 -14.25 -1.94
N PHE A 119 -31.38 -13.01 -2.06
CA PHE A 119 -30.64 -11.83 -1.62
C PHE A 119 -30.50 -11.77 -0.10
N ASN A 120 -31.53 -12.16 0.64
CA ASN A 120 -31.51 -12.26 2.10
C ASN A 120 -30.51 -13.30 2.59
N VAL A 121 -30.45 -14.47 1.94
CA VAL A 121 -29.45 -15.50 2.25
C VAL A 121 -28.05 -15.00 1.93
N PHE A 122 -27.85 -14.35 0.79
CA PHE A 122 -26.56 -13.84 0.38
C PHE A 122 -26.03 -12.76 1.34
N SER A 123 -26.86 -11.77 1.72
CA SER A 123 -26.49 -10.71 2.67
C SER A 123 -26.21 -11.26 4.06
N SER A 124 -27.00 -12.25 4.51
CA SER A 124 -26.77 -12.93 5.78
C SER A 124 -25.44 -13.69 5.78
N CYS A 125 -25.15 -14.44 4.71
CA CYS A 125 -23.84 -15.12 4.56
C CYS A 125 -22.68 -14.13 4.54
N PHE A 126 -22.83 -13.00 3.84
CA PHE A 126 -21.85 -11.92 3.83
C PHE A 126 -21.60 -11.40 5.26
N GLY A 127 -22.67 -11.08 5.98
CA GLY A 127 -22.61 -10.59 7.34
C GLY A 127 -21.89 -11.58 8.28
N VAL A 128 -22.34 -12.84 8.30
CA VAL A 128 -21.76 -13.88 9.16
C VAL A 128 -20.27 -14.07 8.85
N PHE A 129 -19.89 -14.09 7.57
CA PHE A 129 -18.50 -14.28 7.18
C PHE A 129 -17.60 -13.14 7.67
N TYR A 130 -18.00 -11.89 7.42
CA TYR A 130 -17.17 -10.75 7.80
C TYR A 130 -17.20 -10.44 9.29
N PHE A 131 -18.31 -10.65 9.99
CA PHE A 131 -18.34 -10.56 11.45
C PHE A 131 -17.47 -11.64 12.10
N THR A 132 -17.49 -12.85 11.58
CA THR A 132 -16.62 -13.93 12.08
C THR A 132 -15.15 -13.56 11.89
N LYS A 133 -14.79 -13.06 10.70
CA LYS A 133 -13.42 -12.56 10.45
C LYS A 133 -13.06 -11.44 11.41
N TRP A 134 -13.93 -10.45 11.59
CA TRP A 134 -13.71 -9.31 12.50
C TRP A 134 -13.50 -9.76 13.96
N ILE A 135 -14.24 -10.77 14.43
CA ILE A 135 -14.01 -11.36 15.75
C ILE A 135 -12.59 -11.97 15.84
N PHE A 136 -12.14 -12.67 14.81
CA PHE A 136 -10.78 -13.23 14.80
C PHE A 136 -9.72 -12.11 14.80
N ASP A 137 -9.94 -11.03 14.07
CA ASP A 137 -9.05 -9.87 14.05
C ASP A 137 -8.94 -9.24 15.45
N ILE A 138 -10.07 -9.08 16.18
CA ILE A 138 -10.09 -8.63 17.57
C ILE A 138 -9.32 -9.58 18.50
N LEU A 139 -9.55 -10.89 18.39
CA LEU A 139 -8.84 -11.87 19.22
C LEU A 139 -7.33 -11.85 18.98
N TYR A 140 -6.91 -11.60 17.74
CA TYR A 140 -5.51 -11.39 17.39
C TYR A 140 -4.97 -10.10 18.03
N ASP A 141 -5.71 -8.98 17.93
CA ASP A 141 -5.32 -7.71 18.51
C ASP A 141 -5.24 -7.76 20.03
N ILE A 142 -6.14 -8.46 20.71
CA ILE A 142 -6.07 -8.70 22.16
C ILE A 142 -4.77 -9.43 22.54
N ARG A 143 -4.39 -10.47 21.80
CA ARG A 143 -3.11 -11.18 22.04
C ARG A 143 -1.91 -10.24 21.83
N LYS A 144 -1.96 -9.43 20.78
CA LYS A 144 -0.92 -8.44 20.50
C LYS A 144 -0.85 -7.37 21.61
N TYR A 145 -1.99 -6.95 22.15
CA TYR A 145 -2.08 -6.00 23.27
C TYR A 145 -1.24 -6.44 24.48
N TYR A 146 -1.35 -7.70 24.91
CA TYR A 146 -0.54 -8.20 26.03
C TYR A 146 0.96 -8.14 25.73
N LYS A 147 1.37 -8.44 24.51
CA LYS A 147 2.77 -8.31 24.09
C LYS A 147 3.25 -6.86 24.06
N VAL A 148 2.40 -5.93 23.61
CA VAL A 148 2.70 -4.49 23.61
C VAL A 148 2.88 -3.96 25.04
N GLN A 149 2.12 -4.47 26.00
CA GLN A 149 2.29 -4.11 27.39
C GLN A 149 3.67 -4.53 27.93
N SER A 150 4.18 -5.70 27.56
CA SER A 150 5.54 -6.12 27.90
C SER A 150 6.60 -5.21 27.29
N VAL A 151 6.40 -4.78 26.03
CA VAL A 151 7.31 -3.81 25.37
C VAL A 151 7.28 -2.44 26.06
N ARG A 152 6.12 -1.99 26.55
CA ARG A 152 6.00 -0.76 27.34
C ARG A 152 6.88 -0.83 28.59
N HIS A 153 6.89 -1.95 29.32
CA HIS A 153 7.78 -2.14 30.47
C HIS A 153 9.27 -2.04 30.07
N VAL A 154 9.63 -2.55 28.88
CA VAL A 154 11.03 -2.40 28.38
C VAL A 154 11.38 -0.93 28.19
N PHE A 155 10.50 -0.12 27.61
CA PHE A 155 10.76 1.30 27.41
C PHE A 155 10.79 2.08 28.72
N HIS A 156 9.80 1.89 29.61
CA HIS A 156 9.70 2.67 30.86
C HIS A 156 10.69 2.22 31.92
N ASP A 157 10.81 0.89 32.17
CA ASP A 157 11.56 0.38 33.31
C ASP A 157 13.04 0.07 32.99
N LYS A 158 13.33 -0.29 31.73
CA LYS A 158 14.68 -0.67 31.32
C LYS A 158 15.42 0.43 30.57
N LEU A 159 14.73 1.11 29.65
CA LEU A 159 15.32 2.19 28.85
C LEU A 159 15.13 3.56 29.52
N GLU A 160 14.23 3.66 30.49
CA GLU A 160 13.86 4.93 31.19
C GLU A 160 13.38 6.00 30.19
N ILE A 161 12.73 5.58 29.09
CA ILE A 161 12.22 6.45 28.03
C ILE A 161 10.70 6.58 28.19
N GLN A 162 10.22 7.80 28.37
CA GLN A 162 8.78 8.10 28.38
C GLN A 162 8.23 8.23 26.93
N ASP A 163 6.95 7.86 26.75
CA ASP A 163 6.30 7.89 25.42
C ASP A 163 6.35 9.27 24.74
N ASN A 164 6.30 10.35 25.52
CA ASN A 164 6.34 11.73 25.00
C ASN A 164 7.66 12.04 24.27
N LEU A 165 8.77 11.43 24.73
CA LEU A 165 10.11 11.66 24.18
C LEU A 165 10.37 10.88 22.89
N LEU A 166 9.60 9.80 22.63
CA LEU A 166 9.81 8.93 21.47
C LEU A 166 9.67 9.66 20.12
N ARG A 167 8.83 10.71 20.06
CA ARG A 167 8.62 11.48 18.82
C ARG A 167 9.84 12.32 18.42
N ASP A 168 10.65 12.72 19.41
CA ASP A 168 11.83 13.55 19.19
C ASP A 168 13.11 12.73 19.09
N MET A 169 13.07 11.45 19.49
CA MET A 169 14.21 10.55 19.44
C MET A 169 14.37 9.91 18.06
N LYS A 170 15.61 9.71 17.66
CA LYS A 170 15.94 8.92 16.46
C LYS A 170 15.97 7.44 16.79
N TRP A 171 15.63 6.59 15.83
CA TRP A 171 15.71 5.14 15.99
C TRP A 171 17.11 4.67 16.42
N ASN A 172 18.17 5.29 15.89
CA ASN A 172 19.56 4.96 16.27
C ASN A 172 19.85 5.20 17.76
N ASP A 173 19.22 6.18 18.39
CA ASP A 173 19.42 6.47 19.82
C ASP A 173 18.79 5.35 20.68
N ILE A 174 17.62 4.85 20.25
CA ILE A 174 16.97 3.71 20.89
C ILE A 174 17.79 2.43 20.70
N LEU A 175 18.32 2.19 19.50
CA LEU A 175 19.22 1.07 19.22
C LEU A 175 20.46 1.09 20.13
N ASN A 176 21.10 2.26 20.26
CA ASN A 176 22.25 2.42 21.16
C ASN A 176 21.91 2.05 22.61
N ASN A 177 20.74 2.45 23.10
CA ASN A 177 20.30 2.13 24.43
C ASN A 177 19.95 0.66 24.60
N LEU A 178 19.32 0.01 23.60
CA LEU A 178 19.05 -1.42 23.60
C LEU A 178 20.33 -2.26 23.60
N ILE A 179 21.32 -1.86 22.80
CA ILE A 179 22.66 -2.52 22.75
C ILE A 179 23.35 -2.39 24.10
N LYS A 180 23.31 -1.20 24.73
CA LYS A 180 23.88 -1.01 26.08
C LYS A 180 23.20 -1.92 27.11
N LEU A 181 21.87 -2.06 27.04
CA LEU A 181 21.14 -2.95 27.95
C LEU A 181 21.54 -4.42 27.78
N HIS A 182 21.69 -4.88 26.54
CA HIS A 182 22.11 -6.24 26.24
C HIS A 182 23.57 -6.47 26.74
N ASN A 183 24.50 -5.61 26.36
CA ASN A 183 25.93 -5.73 26.69
C ASN A 183 26.18 -5.63 28.20
N THR A 184 25.32 -4.89 28.92
CA THR A 184 25.36 -4.83 30.40
C THR A 184 24.64 -5.99 31.08
N GLN A 185 24.09 -6.94 30.33
CA GLN A 185 23.29 -8.08 30.81
C GLN A 185 22.04 -7.69 31.63
N LYS A 186 21.64 -6.43 31.60
CA LYS A 186 20.40 -5.95 32.27
C LYS A 186 19.12 -6.44 31.57
N TYR A 187 19.19 -6.66 30.28
CA TYR A 187 18.11 -7.22 29.47
C TYR A 187 18.68 -7.96 28.26
N LYS A 188 18.42 -9.27 28.18
CA LYS A 188 18.90 -10.10 27.06
C LYS A 188 17.94 -10.02 25.89
N LEU A 189 18.39 -9.46 24.78
CA LEU A 189 17.66 -9.44 23.49
C LEU A 189 17.90 -10.72 22.69
N PHE A 190 19.10 -11.33 22.87
CA PHE A 190 19.54 -12.55 22.20
C PHE A 190 20.07 -13.54 23.24
N ASP A 191 20.02 -14.81 22.94
CA ASP A 191 20.45 -15.87 23.84
C ASP A 191 21.99 -15.99 23.96
N HIS A 192 22.75 -15.38 23.03
CA HIS A 192 24.21 -15.32 23.12
C HIS A 192 24.68 -14.12 23.94
N ASN A 193 25.89 -14.24 24.50
CA ASN A 193 26.52 -13.20 25.32
C ASN A 193 27.49 -12.30 24.52
N GLU A 194 27.57 -12.47 23.21
CA GLU A 194 28.42 -11.65 22.35
C GLU A 194 27.87 -10.22 22.18
N PRO A 195 28.77 -9.24 21.99
CA PRO A 195 28.32 -7.86 21.77
C PRO A 195 27.51 -7.75 20.46
N ILE A 196 26.33 -7.16 20.57
CA ILE A 196 25.39 -7.01 19.46
C ILE A 196 25.65 -5.69 18.72
N THR A 197 25.43 -5.71 17.41
CA THR A 197 25.54 -4.56 16.52
C THR A 197 24.16 -4.02 16.11
N HIS A 198 24.12 -2.75 15.65
CA HIS A 198 22.91 -2.16 15.04
C HIS A 198 22.41 -2.99 13.85
N TYR A 199 23.35 -3.55 13.08
CA TYR A 199 23.03 -4.34 11.89
C TYR A 199 22.23 -5.59 12.26
N GLU A 200 22.62 -6.32 13.31
CA GLU A 200 21.93 -7.54 13.74
C GLU A 200 20.51 -7.26 14.17
N ILE A 201 20.27 -6.21 14.98
CA ILE A 201 18.92 -5.85 15.40
C ILE A 201 18.04 -5.47 14.19
N ASN A 202 18.55 -4.61 13.30
CA ASN A 202 17.80 -4.20 12.13
C ASN A 202 17.56 -5.37 11.17
N SER A 203 18.52 -6.27 11.00
CA SER A 203 18.41 -7.46 10.19
C SER A 203 17.33 -8.41 10.73
N CYS A 204 17.23 -8.59 12.06
CA CYS A 204 16.17 -9.38 12.68
C CYS A 204 14.79 -8.77 12.46
N ILE A 205 14.66 -7.43 12.59
CA ILE A 205 13.40 -6.73 12.37
C ILE A 205 12.95 -6.87 10.91
N SER A 206 13.87 -6.71 9.95
CA SER A 206 13.59 -6.67 8.51
C SER A 206 13.72 -8.04 7.83
N ARG A 207 13.95 -9.13 8.55
CA ARG A 207 14.26 -10.47 8.00
C ARG A 207 13.26 -10.92 6.93
N TYR A 208 11.97 -10.84 7.23
CA TYR A 208 10.91 -11.25 6.29
C TYR A 208 10.84 -10.33 5.09
N ASP A 209 11.02 -9.03 5.30
CA ASP A 209 11.02 -8.04 4.24
C ASP A 209 12.21 -8.27 3.28
N ASN A 210 13.37 -8.63 3.82
CA ASN A 210 14.55 -8.98 3.02
C ASN A 210 14.31 -10.20 2.12
N TYR A 211 13.63 -11.24 2.61
CA TYR A 211 13.25 -12.39 1.77
C TYR A 211 12.32 -11.96 0.63
N LEU A 212 11.31 -11.11 0.91
CA LEU A 212 10.41 -10.61 -0.12
C LEU A 212 11.14 -9.76 -1.16
N ILE A 213 12.04 -8.88 -0.71
CA ILE A 213 12.87 -8.06 -1.60
C ILE A 213 13.73 -8.97 -2.49
N ALA A 214 14.38 -9.97 -1.90
CA ALA A 214 15.19 -10.93 -2.64
C ALA A 214 14.35 -11.70 -3.69
N MET A 215 13.18 -12.20 -3.31
CA MET A 215 12.27 -12.90 -4.24
C MET A 215 11.82 -12.02 -5.40
N ILE A 216 11.54 -10.73 -5.14
CA ILE A 216 11.11 -9.78 -6.18
C ILE A 216 12.28 -9.44 -7.11
N ASN A 217 13.48 -9.23 -6.56
CA ASN A 217 14.68 -8.94 -7.34
C ASN A 217 15.08 -10.11 -8.24
N ASN A 218 14.88 -11.34 -7.78
CA ASN A 218 15.08 -12.56 -8.56
C ASN A 218 13.88 -12.92 -9.47
N GLU A 219 12.92 -12.00 -9.63
CA GLU A 219 11.75 -12.16 -10.49
C GLU A 219 10.90 -13.42 -10.21
N LEU A 220 10.96 -13.98 -9.00
CA LEU A 220 10.16 -15.14 -8.61
C LEU A 220 8.65 -14.85 -8.64
N PHE A 221 8.27 -13.60 -8.40
CA PHE A 221 6.92 -13.10 -8.59
C PHE A 221 6.70 -12.54 -10.01
N SER A 222 7.55 -12.86 -10.96
CA SER A 222 7.45 -12.28 -12.29
C SER A 222 6.07 -12.49 -12.89
N SER A 223 5.68 -11.53 -13.66
CA SER A 223 4.43 -11.18 -14.34
C SER A 223 3.67 -12.29 -15.09
N LYS A 224 4.10 -13.52 -15.01
CA LYS A 224 3.39 -14.67 -15.58
C LYS A 224 2.25 -15.16 -14.68
N ILE A 225 2.03 -14.50 -13.54
CA ILE A 225 0.88 -14.71 -12.66
C ILE A 225 -0.22 -13.74 -13.09
N GLY A 226 -1.03 -14.15 -14.07
CA GLY A 226 -2.15 -13.35 -14.58
C GLY A 226 -2.10 -13.13 -16.09
N CYS A 227 -3.22 -12.76 -16.68
CA CYS A 227 -3.38 -12.51 -18.13
C CYS A 227 -2.70 -11.22 -18.62
N SER A 228 -2.15 -10.39 -17.75
CA SER A 228 -1.51 -9.13 -18.11
C SER A 228 -0.01 -9.17 -17.83
N GLN A 229 0.76 -8.55 -18.73
CA GLN A 229 2.19 -8.30 -18.58
C GLN A 229 2.51 -7.28 -17.46
N LEU A 230 1.61 -7.14 -16.47
CA LEU A 230 1.75 -6.20 -15.38
C LEU A 230 2.48 -6.87 -14.23
N ASN A 231 3.54 -6.23 -13.78
CA ASN A 231 4.26 -6.57 -12.57
C ASN A 231 3.39 -6.16 -11.35
N TYR A 232 2.37 -6.98 -11.07
CA TYR A 232 1.42 -6.74 -9.99
C TYR A 232 1.48 -7.92 -9.02
N ILE A 233 1.65 -7.62 -7.75
CA ILE A 233 1.69 -8.62 -6.69
C ILE A 233 0.44 -8.43 -5.82
N LEU A 234 -0.22 -9.53 -5.52
CA LEU A 234 -1.37 -9.55 -4.62
C LEU A 234 -0.92 -9.65 -3.17
N PRO A 235 -1.52 -8.88 -2.26
CA PRO A 235 -1.25 -8.99 -0.83
C PRO A 235 -1.42 -10.42 -0.31
N GLU A 236 -2.43 -11.15 -0.77
CA GLU A 236 -2.72 -12.52 -0.36
C GLU A 236 -1.63 -13.52 -0.77
N VAL A 237 -1.00 -13.28 -1.91
CA VAL A 237 0.13 -14.11 -2.38
C VAL A 237 1.36 -13.84 -1.53
N ILE A 238 1.62 -12.57 -1.21
CA ILE A 238 2.70 -12.18 -0.27
C ILE A 238 2.47 -12.84 1.09
N GLU A 239 1.27 -12.70 1.64
CA GLU A 239 0.91 -13.31 2.93
C GLU A 239 1.10 -14.83 2.93
N PHE A 240 0.72 -15.50 1.85
CA PHE A 240 0.93 -16.94 1.71
C PHE A 240 2.42 -17.31 1.75
N TYR A 241 3.27 -16.57 1.02
CA TYR A 241 4.71 -16.85 1.01
C TYR A 241 5.38 -16.49 2.33
N LEU A 242 4.97 -15.39 2.98
CA LEU A 242 5.43 -15.06 4.32
C LEU A 242 5.06 -16.16 5.32
N ARG A 243 3.88 -16.73 5.24
CA ARG A 243 3.50 -17.87 6.10
C ARG A 243 4.35 -19.12 5.85
N ILE A 244 4.80 -19.37 4.62
CA ILE A 244 5.75 -20.45 4.34
C ILE A 244 7.08 -20.20 5.04
N ILE A 245 7.55 -18.96 5.05
CA ILE A 245 8.78 -18.54 5.75
C ILE A 245 8.55 -18.55 7.27
N ASP A 246 7.39 -18.07 7.74
CA ASP A 246 7.01 -18.01 9.15
C ASP A 246 6.86 -19.38 9.82
N TRP A 247 6.49 -20.40 9.07
CA TRP A 247 6.38 -21.77 9.62
C TRP A 247 7.74 -22.33 10.05
N SER A 248 8.83 -21.74 9.56
CA SER A 248 10.16 -21.97 10.08
C SER A 248 10.36 -21.37 11.49
N TYR A 249 9.52 -20.41 11.88
CA TYR A 249 9.59 -19.65 13.13
C TYR A 249 9.21 -20.48 14.37
N LEU A 250 8.33 -21.47 14.22
CA LEU A 250 7.97 -22.40 15.30
C LEU A 250 9.18 -23.17 15.84
N ASN A 251 10.29 -23.23 15.08
CA ASN A 251 11.52 -23.90 15.40
C ASN A 251 12.72 -22.93 15.65
N ASN A 252 12.47 -21.76 16.24
CA ASN A 252 13.53 -20.83 16.66
C ASN A 252 14.45 -20.37 15.51
N CYS A 253 13.87 -19.79 14.43
CA CYS A 253 14.59 -19.33 13.25
C CYS A 253 15.26 -20.43 12.41
N ARG A 254 14.98 -21.68 12.67
CA ARG A 254 15.41 -22.79 11.82
C ARG A 254 14.31 -23.11 10.84
N LEU A 255 14.61 -23.08 9.56
CA LEU A 255 13.71 -23.60 8.54
C LEU A 255 13.45 -25.08 8.89
N ASP A 256 12.18 -25.44 9.12
CA ASP A 256 11.84 -26.85 9.34
C ASP A 256 12.17 -27.65 8.08
N TYR A 257 13.24 -28.40 8.15
CA TYR A 257 13.72 -29.21 7.04
C TYR A 257 12.67 -30.18 6.53
N THR A 258 11.81 -30.68 7.42
CA THR A 258 10.70 -31.59 7.06
C THR A 258 9.63 -30.84 6.26
N PHE A 259 9.40 -29.57 6.55
CA PHE A 259 8.43 -28.75 5.84
C PHE A 259 8.96 -28.31 4.46
N ILE A 260 10.20 -27.86 4.38
CA ILE A 260 10.82 -27.44 3.13
C ILE A 260 10.93 -28.60 2.13
N ASN A 261 11.17 -29.83 2.63
CA ASN A 261 11.22 -31.01 1.79
C ASN A 261 9.83 -31.58 1.44
N ASN A 262 8.76 -31.07 2.04
CA ASN A 262 7.42 -31.60 1.83
C ASN A 262 6.59 -30.70 0.89
N ASP A 263 7.01 -30.56 -0.37
CA ASP A 263 6.29 -29.86 -1.42
C ASP A 263 4.81 -30.21 -1.49
N ARG A 264 4.46 -31.48 -1.20
CA ARG A 264 3.08 -31.96 -1.31
C ARG A 264 2.16 -31.29 -0.30
N ARG A 265 2.64 -31.06 0.93
CA ARG A 265 1.84 -30.40 1.98
C ARG A 265 1.56 -28.95 1.62
N ILE A 266 2.58 -28.21 1.16
CA ILE A 266 2.44 -26.80 0.78
C ILE A 266 1.51 -26.66 -0.44
N LYS A 267 1.65 -27.53 -1.45
CA LYS A 267 0.75 -27.60 -2.60
C LYS A 267 -0.69 -27.88 -2.20
N LEU A 268 -0.90 -28.77 -1.22
CA LEU A 268 -2.24 -29.07 -0.71
C LEU A 268 -2.84 -27.87 0.02
N VAL A 269 -2.07 -27.19 0.89
CA VAL A 269 -2.51 -25.97 1.58
C VAL A 269 -2.87 -24.87 0.58
N SER A 270 -2.05 -24.65 -0.44
CA SER A 270 -2.36 -23.70 -1.52
C SER A 270 -3.69 -24.04 -2.20
N LYS A 271 -3.92 -25.31 -2.56
CA LYS A 271 -5.18 -25.74 -3.18
C LYS A 271 -6.38 -25.52 -2.27
N ILE A 272 -6.26 -25.83 -0.97
CA ILE A 272 -7.34 -25.59 0.01
C ILE A 272 -7.69 -24.10 0.05
N ILE A 273 -6.69 -23.22 0.07
CA ILE A 273 -6.88 -21.78 0.02
C ILE A 273 -7.56 -21.37 -1.30
N GLY A 274 -7.16 -21.95 -2.42
CA GLY A 274 -7.78 -21.70 -3.73
C GLY A 274 -9.26 -22.07 -3.75
N PHE A 275 -9.64 -23.22 -3.22
CA PHE A 275 -11.06 -23.62 -3.09
C PHE A 275 -11.84 -22.69 -2.16
N LYS A 276 -11.23 -22.26 -1.04
CA LYS A 276 -11.83 -21.24 -0.18
C LYS A 276 -12.12 -19.95 -0.95
N TYR A 277 -11.20 -19.49 -1.81
CA TYR A 277 -11.43 -18.29 -2.60
C TYR A 277 -12.57 -18.44 -3.60
N ILE A 278 -12.81 -19.60 -4.21
CA ILE A 278 -13.97 -19.79 -5.11
C ILE A 278 -15.27 -19.40 -4.38
N LEU A 279 -15.42 -19.84 -3.14
CA LEU A 279 -16.64 -19.56 -2.36
C LEU A 279 -16.74 -18.09 -1.94
N PHE A 280 -15.60 -17.46 -1.60
CA PHE A 280 -15.59 -16.13 -0.97
C PHE A 280 -15.30 -14.95 -1.94
N VAL A 281 -14.97 -15.23 -3.22
CA VAL A 281 -14.75 -14.17 -4.23
C VAL A 281 -15.89 -13.14 -4.29
N PRO A 282 -17.19 -13.50 -4.40
CA PRO A 282 -18.25 -12.51 -4.52
C PRO A 282 -18.32 -11.58 -3.29
N PHE A 283 -18.15 -12.14 -2.09
CA PHE A 283 -18.13 -11.33 -0.86
C PHE A 283 -16.91 -10.42 -0.80
N LYS A 284 -15.76 -10.92 -1.24
CA LYS A 284 -14.52 -10.13 -1.26
C LYS A 284 -14.59 -8.95 -2.23
N ILE A 285 -15.21 -9.15 -3.39
CA ILE A 285 -15.41 -8.08 -4.37
C ILE A 285 -16.28 -6.97 -3.78
N LEU A 286 -17.42 -7.32 -3.18
CA LEU A 286 -18.30 -6.33 -2.56
C LEU A 286 -17.60 -5.56 -1.45
N TYR A 287 -16.96 -6.27 -0.52
CA TYR A 287 -16.21 -5.63 0.56
C TYR A 287 -15.13 -4.70 0.01
N TYR A 288 -14.40 -5.11 -1.02
CA TYR A 288 -13.34 -4.31 -1.63
C TYR A 288 -13.89 -3.04 -2.29
N ILE A 289 -15.01 -3.14 -3.01
CA ILE A 289 -15.65 -1.97 -3.63
C ILE A 289 -16.09 -0.96 -2.55
N PHE A 290 -16.78 -1.42 -1.51
CA PHE A 290 -17.20 -0.53 -0.42
C PHE A 290 -16.01 0.08 0.31
N SER A 291 -15.01 -0.73 0.65
CA SER A 291 -13.77 -0.26 1.28
C SER A 291 -13.07 0.81 0.42
N PHE A 292 -12.96 0.58 -0.89
CA PHE A 292 -12.36 1.55 -1.80
C PHE A 292 -13.14 2.87 -1.85
N ILE A 293 -14.46 2.81 -1.95
CA ILE A 293 -15.31 4.01 -1.96
C ILE A 293 -15.09 4.82 -0.68
N PHE A 294 -15.12 4.18 0.49
CA PHE A 294 -14.96 4.88 1.77
C PHE A 294 -13.58 5.47 1.97
N LEU A 295 -12.53 4.72 1.64
CA LEU A 295 -11.15 5.18 1.79
C LEU A 295 -10.79 6.31 0.82
N HIS A 296 -11.42 6.36 -0.34
CA HIS A 296 -11.07 7.30 -1.40
C HIS A 296 -12.15 8.34 -1.73
N ALA A 297 -13.27 8.37 -0.99
CA ALA A 297 -14.34 9.34 -1.19
C ALA A 297 -13.84 10.80 -1.08
N GLU A 298 -12.94 11.07 -0.12
CA GLU A 298 -12.33 12.39 0.05
C GLU A 298 -11.44 12.78 -1.13
N ASP A 299 -10.70 11.84 -1.70
CA ASP A 299 -9.81 12.06 -2.84
C ASP A 299 -10.57 12.49 -4.10
N LEU A 300 -11.81 12.02 -4.25
CA LEU A 300 -12.68 12.40 -5.35
C LEU A 300 -13.09 13.87 -5.26
N ASN A 301 -13.21 14.42 -4.06
CA ASN A 301 -13.71 15.76 -3.80
C ASN A 301 -12.64 16.78 -3.40
N SER A 302 -11.39 16.37 -3.13
CA SER A 302 -10.38 17.27 -2.61
C SER A 302 -9.96 18.37 -3.59
N LYS A 303 -10.14 19.63 -3.16
CA LYS A 303 -9.68 20.85 -3.85
C LYS A 303 -8.20 21.16 -3.59
N ARG A 304 -7.43 20.26 -2.97
CA ARG A 304 -6.06 20.54 -2.52
C ARG A 304 -5.13 20.78 -3.71
N ASN A 305 -4.65 22.04 -3.80
CA ASN A 305 -3.94 22.60 -4.93
C ASN A 305 -2.44 22.23 -5.00
N ASP A 306 -1.83 21.59 -4.01
CA ASP A 306 -0.36 21.60 -3.94
C ASP A 306 0.37 20.27 -4.04
N THR A 307 -0.33 19.16 -3.98
CA THR A 307 0.30 17.86 -4.26
C THR A 307 -0.75 16.90 -4.82
N ASP A 308 -0.71 16.64 -6.13
CA ASP A 308 -1.53 15.62 -6.80
C ASP A 308 -1.19 14.17 -6.33
N ILE A 309 -0.80 14.02 -5.06
CA ILE A 309 -0.51 12.73 -4.41
C ILE A 309 -1.76 11.83 -4.42
N SER A 310 -2.96 12.44 -4.46
CA SER A 310 -4.21 11.72 -4.31
C SER A 310 -4.64 10.86 -5.51
N LYS A 311 -4.14 11.13 -6.72
CA LYS A 311 -4.61 10.44 -7.93
C LYS A 311 -3.83 9.20 -8.32
N TYR A 312 -2.53 9.21 -8.08
CA TYR A 312 -1.59 8.18 -8.48
C TYR A 312 -0.88 7.62 -7.26
N GLU A 313 -0.56 6.35 -7.31
CA GLU A 313 0.14 5.65 -6.24
C GLU A 313 1.14 4.65 -6.83
N TRP A 314 2.25 4.41 -6.11
CA TRP A 314 3.16 3.33 -6.43
C TRP A 314 2.45 1.98 -6.22
N SER A 315 2.49 1.12 -7.22
CA SER A 315 1.95 -0.24 -7.06
C SER A 315 2.68 -0.96 -5.92
N LEU A 316 2.02 -1.95 -5.32
CA LEU A 316 2.63 -2.76 -4.25
C LEU A 316 3.94 -3.42 -4.72
N TYR A 317 3.98 -3.91 -5.96
CA TYR A 317 5.20 -4.43 -6.59
C TYR A 317 6.31 -3.38 -6.63
N SER A 318 5.99 -2.15 -7.01
CA SER A 318 6.97 -1.05 -7.07
C SER A 318 7.51 -0.68 -5.71
N LYS A 319 6.65 -0.62 -4.69
CA LYS A 319 7.06 -0.34 -3.31
C LYS A 319 8.08 -1.38 -2.83
N TRP A 320 7.83 -2.67 -3.07
CA TRP A 320 8.77 -3.72 -2.72
C TRP A 320 10.06 -3.69 -3.55
N LYS A 321 9.97 -3.37 -4.84
CA LYS A 321 11.14 -3.25 -5.73
C LYS A 321 12.05 -2.06 -5.41
N PHE A 322 11.50 -1.01 -4.81
CA PHE A 322 12.23 0.19 -4.41
C PHE A 322 12.82 0.11 -3.01
N ARG A 323 12.43 -0.89 -2.23
CA ARG A 323 12.87 -1.07 -0.86
C ARG A 323 14.26 -1.69 -0.85
N ASP A 324 15.15 -1.11 -0.03
CA ASP A 324 16.50 -1.63 0.18
C ASP A 324 16.51 -2.69 1.29
N TYR A 325 17.52 -3.55 1.27
CA TYR A 325 17.71 -4.53 2.34
C TYR A 325 17.97 -3.82 3.68
N ASN A 326 17.37 -4.33 4.74
CA ASN A 326 17.45 -3.76 6.09
C ASN A 326 16.97 -2.31 6.21
N GLU A 327 16.17 -1.84 5.26
CA GLU A 327 15.58 -0.51 5.32
C GLU A 327 14.37 -0.51 6.26
N MET A 328 14.42 0.34 7.29
CA MET A 328 13.32 0.52 8.24
C MET A 328 12.13 1.22 7.60
N ASP A 329 10.90 0.86 8.01
CA ASP A 329 9.65 1.39 7.42
C ASP A 329 9.59 2.91 7.42
N HIS A 330 9.98 3.57 8.52
CA HIS A 330 9.93 5.04 8.62
C HIS A 330 10.87 5.75 7.63
N LEU A 331 12.00 5.12 7.26
CA LEU A 331 12.94 5.65 6.27
C LEU A 331 12.39 5.45 4.86
N PHE A 332 11.88 4.24 4.59
CA PHE A 332 11.26 3.89 3.33
C PHE A 332 10.05 4.79 3.04
N ASP A 333 9.11 4.92 3.99
CA ASP A 333 7.90 5.72 3.82
C ASP A 333 8.22 7.19 3.57
N ARG A 334 9.20 7.75 4.29
CA ARG A 334 9.67 9.12 4.06
C ARG A 334 10.25 9.29 2.66
N ARG A 335 11.07 8.36 2.21
CA ARG A 335 11.71 8.38 0.89
C ARG A 335 10.67 8.27 -0.22
N ILE A 336 9.73 7.34 -0.10
CA ILE A 336 8.62 7.16 -1.03
C ILE A 336 7.70 8.39 -1.04
N PHE A 337 7.39 8.98 0.10
CA PHE A 337 6.58 10.19 0.18
C PHE A 337 7.19 11.35 -0.64
N ILE A 338 8.50 11.58 -0.52
CA ILE A 338 9.18 12.62 -1.30
C ILE A 338 9.16 12.30 -2.81
N SER A 339 9.22 11.02 -3.18
CA SER A 339 9.25 10.57 -4.57
C SER A 339 7.98 10.93 -5.35
N TYR A 340 6.82 11.01 -4.69
CA TYR A 340 5.53 11.36 -5.32
C TYR A 340 5.58 12.68 -6.09
N LYS A 341 6.28 13.69 -5.56
CA LYS A 341 6.44 14.99 -6.23
C LYS A 341 7.05 14.82 -7.63
N TYR A 342 8.16 14.10 -7.73
CA TYR A 342 8.87 13.91 -9.00
C TYR A 342 8.12 12.95 -9.93
N ALA A 343 7.49 11.93 -9.38
CA ALA A 343 6.65 11.00 -10.14
C ALA A 343 5.48 11.74 -10.81
N ASN A 344 4.79 12.60 -10.07
CA ASN A 344 3.70 13.43 -10.61
C ASN A 344 4.21 14.42 -11.67
N MET A 345 5.34 15.08 -11.45
CA MET A 345 5.94 15.94 -12.46
C MET A 345 6.24 15.20 -13.76
N TYR A 346 6.71 13.95 -13.68
CA TYR A 346 7.00 13.15 -14.87
C TYR A 346 5.73 12.72 -15.62
N ILE A 347 4.68 12.30 -14.90
CA ILE A 347 3.39 11.97 -15.53
C ILE A 347 2.76 13.19 -16.18
N GLN A 348 2.83 14.35 -15.53
CA GLN A 348 2.27 15.58 -16.04
C GLN A 348 2.89 15.98 -17.38
N GLN A 349 4.16 15.69 -17.62
CA GLN A 349 4.81 15.94 -18.93
C GLN A 349 4.22 15.12 -20.09
N ARG A 350 3.30 14.20 -19.82
CA ARG A 350 2.61 13.41 -20.86
C ARG A 350 1.65 14.27 -21.70
N ASN A 351 1.09 15.32 -21.12
CA ASN A 351 0.08 16.11 -21.80
C ASN A 351 0.74 17.01 -22.88
N THR A 352 0.29 16.82 -24.10
CA THR A 352 0.72 17.66 -25.21
C THR A 352 0.04 19.03 -25.12
N PRO A 353 0.62 20.09 -25.71
CA PRO A 353 -0.02 21.41 -25.79
C PRO A 353 -1.44 21.32 -26.42
N ILE A 354 -1.62 20.43 -27.40
CA ILE A 354 -2.91 20.19 -28.06
C ILE A 354 -3.92 19.61 -27.07
N SER A 355 -3.54 18.61 -26.29
CA SER A 355 -4.41 18.03 -25.25
C SER A 355 -4.82 19.08 -24.21
N ASN A 356 -3.89 19.93 -23.79
CA ASN A 356 -4.19 21.03 -22.87
C ASN A 356 -5.17 22.04 -23.49
N ALA A 357 -5.00 22.38 -24.76
CA ALA A 357 -5.92 23.29 -25.46
C ALA A 357 -7.34 22.69 -25.54
N ILE A 358 -7.46 21.42 -25.92
CA ILE A 358 -8.77 20.71 -25.98
C ILE A 358 -9.41 20.67 -24.59
N ASN A 359 -8.66 20.32 -23.56
CA ASN A 359 -9.16 20.28 -22.18
C ASN A 359 -9.59 21.68 -21.70
N ASN A 360 -8.88 22.72 -22.07
CA ASN A 360 -9.28 24.10 -21.76
C ASN A 360 -10.59 24.50 -22.44
N ILE A 361 -10.77 24.17 -23.72
CA ILE A 361 -12.01 24.43 -24.44
C ILE A 361 -13.17 23.71 -23.73
N PHE A 362 -13.00 22.41 -23.44
CA PHE A 362 -14.01 21.62 -22.75
C PHE A 362 -14.34 22.17 -21.35
N LEU A 363 -13.32 22.62 -20.62
CA LEU A 363 -13.47 23.26 -19.32
C LEU A 363 -14.28 24.56 -19.42
N HIS A 364 -14.04 25.41 -20.44
CA HIS A 364 -14.78 26.65 -20.63
C HIS A 364 -16.23 26.42 -21.00
N ILE A 365 -16.52 25.44 -21.87
CA ILE A 365 -17.89 25.03 -22.20
C ILE A 365 -18.62 24.54 -20.94
N SER A 366 -18.00 23.64 -20.18
CA SER A 366 -18.62 23.11 -18.96
C SER A 366 -18.88 24.19 -17.91
N LYS A 367 -17.97 25.18 -17.77
CA LYS A 367 -18.18 26.34 -16.89
C LYS A 367 -19.32 27.23 -17.38
N GLY A 368 -19.44 27.45 -18.69
CA GLY A 368 -20.51 28.20 -19.27
C GLY A 368 -21.87 27.57 -18.97
N LEU A 369 -22.00 26.25 -19.17
CA LEU A 369 -23.22 25.51 -18.83
C LEU A 369 -23.53 25.57 -17.34
N LEU A 370 -22.49 25.40 -16.48
CA LEU A 370 -22.66 25.50 -15.03
C LEU A 370 -23.15 26.91 -14.63
N SER A 371 -22.57 27.98 -15.19
CA SER A 371 -22.96 29.34 -14.88
C SER A 371 -24.42 29.63 -15.28
N PHE A 372 -24.88 29.07 -16.38
CA PHE A 372 -26.28 29.16 -16.80
C PHE A 372 -27.23 28.52 -15.78
N ILE A 373 -26.91 27.31 -15.28
CA ILE A 373 -27.70 26.64 -14.24
C ILE A 373 -27.72 27.46 -12.95
N ILE A 374 -26.56 28.03 -12.55
CA ILE A 374 -26.45 28.87 -11.35
C ILE A 374 -27.34 30.14 -11.51
N ILE A 375 -27.35 30.78 -12.67
CA ILE A 375 -28.21 31.97 -12.93
C ILE A 375 -29.70 31.59 -12.79
N ILE A 376 -30.13 30.46 -13.36
CA ILE A 376 -31.51 29.97 -13.21
C ILE A 376 -31.83 29.74 -11.72
N SER A 377 -30.93 29.14 -10.98
CA SER A 377 -31.10 28.90 -9.53
C SER A 377 -31.29 30.22 -8.73
N PHE A 378 -30.58 31.30 -9.12
CA PHE A 378 -30.72 32.59 -8.48
C PHE A 378 -32.08 33.27 -8.79
N LEU A 379 -32.68 32.95 -9.94
CA LEU A 379 -33.97 33.50 -10.33
C LEU A 379 -35.15 32.78 -9.65
N ASN A 380 -35.05 31.46 -9.54
CA ASN A 380 -36.04 30.63 -8.85
C ASN A 380 -35.41 29.28 -8.44
N ASP A 381 -35.32 29.05 -7.12
CA ASP A 381 -34.72 27.83 -6.55
C ASP A 381 -35.53 26.56 -6.87
N GLU A 382 -36.86 26.66 -7.02
CA GLU A 382 -37.74 25.53 -7.32
C GLU A 382 -37.42 24.92 -8.69
N LEU A 383 -36.94 25.74 -9.66
CA LEU A 383 -36.62 25.26 -11.02
C LEU A 383 -35.47 24.24 -11.03
N LEU A 384 -34.59 24.23 -10.02
CA LEU A 384 -33.53 23.21 -9.92
C LEU A 384 -34.08 21.79 -9.75
N LEU A 385 -35.18 21.65 -9.08
CA LEU A 385 -35.83 20.38 -8.78
C LEU A 385 -36.91 20.01 -9.77
N GLU A 386 -37.70 21.00 -10.25
CA GLU A 386 -38.86 20.75 -11.12
C GLU A 386 -38.49 20.68 -12.58
N LEU A 387 -37.50 21.43 -13.05
CA LEU A 387 -37.13 21.48 -14.45
C LEU A 387 -36.41 20.22 -14.88
N ASN A 388 -37.11 19.35 -15.61
CA ASN A 388 -36.57 18.08 -16.09
C ASN A 388 -36.12 18.18 -17.55
N ILE A 389 -34.86 17.88 -17.80
CA ILE A 389 -34.24 17.71 -19.11
C ILE A 389 -33.86 16.23 -19.25
N PHE A 390 -34.33 15.55 -20.30
CA PHE A 390 -34.09 14.10 -20.51
C PHE A 390 -34.39 13.24 -19.25
N ASN A 391 -35.51 13.47 -18.57
CA ASN A 391 -35.97 12.79 -17.37
C ASN A 391 -35.03 12.96 -16.15
N LYS A 392 -34.15 13.95 -16.14
CA LYS A 392 -33.29 14.30 -15.00
C LYS A 392 -33.48 15.79 -14.67
N ASN A 393 -33.51 16.11 -13.36
CA ASN A 393 -33.62 17.47 -12.88
C ASN A 393 -32.31 18.26 -13.05
N LEU A 394 -32.40 19.59 -13.02
CA LEU A 394 -31.23 20.46 -13.19
C LEU A 394 -30.14 20.24 -12.11
N LEU A 395 -30.54 19.85 -10.90
CA LEU A 395 -29.61 19.53 -9.82
C LEU A 395 -28.65 18.39 -10.22
N TRP A 396 -29.13 17.39 -10.93
CA TRP A 396 -28.32 16.29 -11.43
C TRP A 396 -27.26 16.79 -12.44
N TYR A 397 -27.63 17.68 -13.36
CA TYR A 397 -26.69 18.30 -14.30
C TYR A 397 -25.67 19.19 -13.59
N LEU A 398 -26.07 19.91 -12.54
CA LEU A 398 -25.18 20.69 -11.70
C LEU A 398 -24.10 19.80 -11.04
N ALA A 399 -24.51 18.66 -10.48
CA ALA A 399 -23.59 17.71 -9.87
C ALA A 399 -22.60 17.13 -10.91
N ILE A 400 -23.08 16.71 -12.09
CA ILE A 400 -22.23 16.19 -13.16
C ILE A 400 -21.27 17.26 -13.70
N LEU A 401 -21.76 18.48 -13.97
CA LEU A 401 -20.91 19.54 -14.49
C LEU A 401 -19.84 19.95 -13.49
N THR A 402 -20.15 20.01 -12.19
CA THR A 402 -19.15 20.26 -11.16
C THR A 402 -18.10 19.15 -11.09
N PHE A 403 -18.50 17.89 -11.21
CA PHE A 403 -17.59 16.76 -11.31
C PHE A 403 -16.70 16.84 -12.56
N ILE A 404 -17.26 17.13 -13.72
CA ILE A 404 -16.52 17.29 -14.98
C ILE A 404 -15.52 18.45 -14.86
N ILE A 405 -15.93 19.60 -14.33
CA ILE A 405 -15.06 20.77 -14.15
C ILE A 405 -13.91 20.45 -13.21
N THR A 406 -14.19 19.79 -12.09
CA THR A 406 -13.15 19.43 -11.11
C THR A 406 -12.15 18.44 -11.69
N THR A 407 -12.61 17.42 -12.41
CA THR A 407 -11.73 16.43 -13.04
C THR A 407 -10.92 17.03 -14.19
N THR A 408 -11.54 17.87 -15.05
CA THR A 408 -10.84 18.51 -16.17
C THR A 408 -9.79 19.51 -15.69
N LYS A 409 -10.07 20.33 -14.67
CA LYS A 409 -9.09 21.22 -14.05
C LYS A 409 -7.86 20.47 -13.55
N LYS A 410 -8.04 19.27 -13.02
CA LYS A 410 -6.95 18.42 -12.54
C LYS A 410 -6.07 17.85 -13.67
N ILE A 411 -6.58 17.78 -14.90
CA ILE A 411 -5.84 17.29 -16.08
C ILE A 411 -5.03 18.41 -16.74
N ILE A 412 -5.48 19.67 -16.65
CA ILE A 412 -4.81 20.84 -17.23
C ILE A 412 -3.54 21.13 -16.41
N ILE A 413 -2.42 21.23 -17.11
CA ILE A 413 -1.11 21.41 -16.48
C ILE A 413 -0.68 22.87 -16.60
N ASP A 414 -0.09 23.38 -15.54
CA ASP A 414 0.58 24.67 -15.57
C ASP A 414 1.77 24.59 -16.54
N PRO A 415 1.84 25.49 -17.56
CA PRO A 415 2.96 25.56 -18.50
C PRO A 415 4.34 25.61 -17.85
N LYS A 416 4.43 26.16 -16.63
CA LYS A 416 5.68 26.25 -15.86
C LYS A 416 6.27 24.88 -15.50
N THR A 417 5.46 23.83 -15.40
CA THR A 417 5.95 22.47 -15.08
C THR A 417 6.59 21.77 -16.26
N LEU A 418 6.38 22.26 -17.50
CA LEU A 418 6.94 21.73 -18.74
C LEU A 418 8.41 22.12 -18.99
N ILE A 419 8.98 23.01 -18.17
CA ILE A 419 10.33 23.55 -18.36
C ILE A 419 11.43 22.53 -18.03
N TYR A 420 11.12 21.49 -17.25
CA TYR A 420 12.11 20.50 -16.84
C TYR A 420 12.24 19.37 -17.88
N SER A 421 13.48 18.97 -18.17
CA SER A 421 13.70 17.78 -19.03
C SER A 421 13.23 16.51 -18.32
N SER A 422 12.61 15.58 -19.07
CA SER A 422 12.16 14.29 -18.55
C SER A 422 13.30 13.50 -17.89
N GLU A 423 14.51 13.62 -18.42
CA GLU A 423 15.69 12.95 -17.88
C GLU A 423 16.09 13.52 -16.51
N LYS A 424 16.06 14.87 -16.34
CA LYS A 424 16.37 15.50 -15.06
C LYS A 424 15.35 15.11 -13.98
N ILE A 425 14.07 15.04 -14.34
CA ILE A 425 13.01 14.64 -13.38
C ILE A 425 13.22 13.19 -12.94
N ILE A 426 13.44 12.26 -13.90
CA ILE A 426 13.64 10.84 -13.55
C ILE A 426 14.94 10.63 -12.79
N LYS A 427 16.03 11.36 -13.10
CA LYS A 427 17.26 11.28 -12.31
C LYS A 427 17.03 11.74 -10.86
N ASN A 428 16.30 12.83 -10.66
CA ASN A 428 15.95 13.29 -9.31
C ASN A 428 15.02 12.28 -8.59
N LEU A 429 14.10 11.68 -9.32
CA LEU A 429 13.24 10.63 -8.80
C LEU A 429 14.05 9.40 -8.38
N ALA A 430 15.01 8.97 -9.19
CA ALA A 430 15.85 7.81 -8.96
C ALA A 430 16.63 7.86 -7.63
N VAL A 431 16.98 9.08 -7.18
CA VAL A 431 17.61 9.29 -5.87
C VAL A 431 16.71 8.81 -4.71
N TYR A 432 15.38 8.90 -4.89
CA TYR A 432 14.43 8.52 -3.84
C TYR A 432 13.89 7.09 -4.00
N ILE A 433 13.75 6.60 -5.24
CA ILE A 433 13.23 5.24 -5.46
C ILE A 433 14.31 4.17 -5.60
N HIS A 434 15.59 4.56 -5.68
CA HIS A 434 16.77 3.70 -5.91
C HIS A 434 16.62 2.76 -7.11
N TYR A 435 15.81 3.18 -8.09
CA TYR A 435 15.53 2.39 -9.29
C TYR A 435 15.69 3.23 -10.55
N PHE A 436 16.69 2.89 -11.37
CA PHE A 436 16.96 3.54 -12.64
C PHE A 436 17.57 2.55 -13.63
N PRO A 437 16.76 1.80 -14.38
CA PRO A 437 17.26 0.84 -15.37
C PRO A 437 18.13 1.48 -16.44
N ASP A 438 19.20 0.82 -16.87
CA ASP A 438 20.12 1.33 -17.91
C ASP A 438 19.41 1.70 -19.22
N LYS A 439 18.36 0.94 -19.58
CA LYS A 439 17.54 1.22 -20.76
C LYS A 439 16.77 2.55 -20.70
N TRP A 440 16.61 3.13 -19.50
CA TRP A 440 16.00 4.46 -19.33
C TRP A 440 16.97 5.60 -19.56
N LYS A 441 18.29 5.38 -19.45
CA LYS A 441 19.33 6.39 -19.68
C LYS A 441 19.18 6.96 -21.09
N HIS A 442 19.15 8.27 -21.19
CA HIS A 442 18.96 9.04 -22.43
C HIS A 442 17.63 8.80 -23.17
N ASN A 443 16.76 7.91 -22.66
CA ASN A 443 15.49 7.53 -23.29
C ASN A 443 14.26 7.94 -22.47
N CYS A 444 14.41 8.69 -21.39
CA CYS A 444 13.32 9.02 -20.46
C CYS A 444 12.09 9.68 -21.11
N HIS A 445 12.28 10.34 -22.28
CA HIS A 445 11.19 10.93 -23.07
C HIS A 445 10.46 9.94 -23.96
N ARG A 446 11.01 8.72 -24.21
CA ARG A 446 10.44 7.74 -25.15
C ARG A 446 9.20 7.05 -24.58
N ARG A 447 8.30 6.62 -25.49
CA ARG A 447 7.03 5.99 -25.14
C ARG A 447 7.18 4.69 -24.34
N PHE A 448 8.23 3.88 -24.62
CA PHE A 448 8.42 2.63 -23.91
C PHE A 448 8.77 2.88 -22.42
N VAL A 449 9.63 3.89 -22.12
CA VAL A 449 9.96 4.26 -20.74
C VAL A 449 8.71 4.75 -20.00
N ARG A 450 7.91 5.59 -20.67
CA ARG A 450 6.63 6.05 -20.08
C ARG A 450 5.65 4.90 -19.81
N ARG A 451 5.61 3.89 -20.66
CA ARG A 451 4.78 2.70 -20.46
C ARG A 451 5.26 1.89 -19.25
N GLU A 452 6.55 1.64 -19.16
CA GLU A 452 7.14 0.95 -18.01
C GLU A 452 6.94 1.73 -16.71
N PHE A 453 7.13 3.04 -16.74
CA PHE A 453 6.88 3.91 -15.60
C PHE A 453 5.40 3.88 -15.17
N ASN A 454 4.48 3.93 -16.12
CA ASN A 454 3.04 3.84 -15.83
C ASN A 454 2.62 2.49 -15.23
N ASN A 455 3.38 1.41 -15.46
CA ASN A 455 3.13 0.12 -14.80
C ASN A 455 3.62 0.13 -13.34
N LEU A 456 4.56 0.99 -13.00
CA LEU A 456 5.06 1.15 -11.63
C LEU A 456 4.22 2.14 -10.83
N TYR A 457 3.78 3.24 -11.47
CA TYR A 457 3.05 4.34 -10.87
C TYR A 457 1.65 4.45 -11.49
N LEU A 458 0.66 3.90 -10.79
CA LEU A 458 -0.69 3.69 -11.28
C LEU A 458 -1.66 4.73 -10.73
N SER A 459 -2.70 5.08 -11.50
CA SER A 459 -3.81 5.82 -10.90
C SER A 459 -4.60 4.91 -9.96
N LYS A 460 -5.20 5.47 -8.91
CA LYS A 460 -6.01 4.71 -7.94
C LYS A 460 -7.15 3.94 -8.60
N PHE A 461 -7.75 4.48 -9.67
CA PHE A 461 -8.76 3.75 -10.45
C PHE A 461 -8.18 2.53 -11.18
N HIS A 462 -6.95 2.64 -11.71
CA HIS A 462 -6.30 1.46 -12.30
C HIS A 462 -5.98 0.42 -11.23
N ILE A 463 -5.56 0.86 -10.05
CA ILE A 463 -5.33 -0.06 -8.91
C ILE A 463 -6.63 -0.77 -8.56
N LEU A 464 -7.76 -0.04 -8.39
CA LEU A 464 -9.07 -0.64 -8.15
C LEU A 464 -9.42 -1.71 -9.19
N PHE A 465 -9.29 -1.35 -10.48
CA PHE A 465 -9.63 -2.26 -11.56
C PHE A 465 -8.75 -3.51 -11.59
N TYR A 466 -7.44 -3.34 -11.36
CA TYR A 466 -6.51 -4.46 -11.27
C TYR A 466 -6.78 -5.33 -10.05
N ASP A 467 -7.09 -4.74 -8.91
CA ASP A 467 -7.42 -5.50 -7.71
C ASP A 467 -8.70 -6.31 -7.91
N LEU A 468 -9.73 -5.75 -8.55
CA LEU A 468 -10.94 -6.50 -8.88
C LEU A 468 -10.63 -7.70 -9.81
N ILE A 469 -9.89 -7.49 -10.90
CA ILE A 469 -9.47 -8.58 -11.79
C ILE A 469 -8.66 -9.63 -11.03
N ASN A 470 -7.77 -9.19 -10.16
CA ASN A 470 -6.93 -10.08 -9.39
C ASN A 470 -7.72 -10.88 -8.35
N ILE A 471 -8.74 -10.28 -7.70
CA ILE A 471 -9.63 -11.01 -6.80
C ILE A 471 -10.34 -12.14 -7.54
N PHE A 472 -10.81 -11.92 -8.77
CA PHE A 472 -11.35 -12.97 -9.62
C PHE A 472 -10.33 -14.04 -10.00
N SER A 473 -9.06 -13.67 -10.15
CA SER A 473 -7.99 -14.59 -10.53
C SER A 473 -7.39 -15.39 -9.35
N LEU A 474 -7.68 -14.99 -8.10
CA LEU A 474 -7.14 -15.66 -6.90
C LEU A 474 -7.34 -17.18 -6.88
N PRO A 475 -8.55 -17.74 -7.17
CA PRO A 475 -8.72 -19.18 -7.20
C PRO A 475 -7.77 -19.85 -8.19
N TYR A 476 -7.65 -19.33 -9.39
CA TYR A 476 -6.73 -19.85 -10.42
C TYR A 476 -5.26 -19.78 -9.98
N ILE A 477 -4.87 -18.68 -9.35
CA ILE A 477 -3.50 -18.49 -8.86
C ILE A 477 -3.18 -19.54 -7.79
N PHE A 478 -4.04 -19.72 -6.80
CA PHE A 478 -3.81 -20.66 -5.68
C PHE A 478 -3.98 -22.13 -6.06
N LEU A 479 -4.86 -22.46 -7.03
CA LEU A 479 -5.07 -23.84 -7.46
C LEU A 479 -4.01 -24.31 -8.45
N ILE A 480 -3.51 -23.44 -9.32
CA ILE A 480 -2.69 -23.84 -10.47
C ILE A 480 -1.30 -23.20 -10.42
N LYS A 481 -1.22 -21.87 -10.31
CA LYS A 481 0.06 -21.15 -10.47
C LYS A 481 1.00 -21.38 -9.29
N ILE A 482 0.54 -21.14 -8.07
CA ILE A 482 1.35 -21.31 -6.85
C ILE A 482 1.85 -22.74 -6.71
N PRO A 483 1.03 -23.81 -6.84
CA PRO A 483 1.53 -25.19 -6.75
C PRO A 483 2.67 -25.52 -7.71
N ASN A 484 2.68 -24.88 -8.90
CA ASN A 484 3.74 -25.10 -9.88
C ASN A 484 5.02 -24.29 -9.56
N GLN A 485 4.89 -23.17 -8.83
CA GLN A 485 6.02 -22.33 -8.43
C GLN A 485 6.67 -22.75 -7.11
N ILE A 486 5.96 -23.48 -6.25
CA ILE A 486 6.44 -23.91 -4.93
C ILE A 486 7.84 -24.56 -5.00
N PRO A 487 8.16 -25.50 -5.92
CA PRO A 487 9.49 -26.09 -5.97
C PRO A 487 10.60 -25.06 -6.18
N ILE A 488 10.37 -24.10 -7.08
CA ILE A 488 11.35 -23.04 -7.41
C ILE A 488 11.56 -22.13 -6.20
N ILE A 489 10.48 -21.77 -5.51
CA ILE A 489 10.53 -20.89 -4.34
C ILE A 489 11.20 -21.59 -3.16
N LEU A 490 10.90 -22.87 -2.93
CA LEU A 490 11.55 -23.65 -1.89
C LEU A 490 13.04 -23.85 -2.18
N GLN A 491 13.41 -24.06 -3.44
CA GLN A 491 14.81 -24.10 -3.82
C GLN A 491 15.50 -22.75 -3.53
N PHE A 492 14.88 -21.64 -3.92
CA PHE A 492 15.39 -20.30 -3.62
C PHE A 492 15.58 -20.08 -2.12
N ILE A 493 14.60 -20.47 -1.29
CA ILE A 493 14.70 -20.36 0.17
C ILE A 493 15.87 -21.21 0.69
N ARG A 494 16.04 -22.44 0.19
CA ARG A 494 17.17 -23.31 0.57
C ARG A 494 18.52 -22.70 0.23
N ASP A 495 18.63 -22.18 -1.01
CA ASP A 495 19.89 -21.63 -1.53
C ASP A 495 20.29 -20.33 -0.82
N ASN A 496 19.31 -19.61 -0.21
CA ASN A 496 19.51 -18.37 0.52
C ASN A 496 19.32 -18.51 2.05
N SER A 497 19.35 -19.74 2.57
CA SER A 497 19.24 -20.02 4.00
C SER A 497 20.34 -20.98 4.41
N GLU A 498 21.11 -20.66 5.44
CA GLU A 498 22.03 -21.64 6.01
C GLU A 498 21.33 -22.56 7.00
N TYR A 499 21.73 -23.82 6.93
CA TYR A 499 21.40 -24.80 7.96
C TYR A 499 22.45 -24.70 9.06
N VAL A 500 22.04 -24.24 10.24
CA VAL A 500 22.85 -24.36 11.45
C VAL A 500 22.40 -25.64 12.17
N PRO A 501 23.27 -26.64 12.27
CA PRO A 501 22.93 -27.93 12.88
C PRO A 501 22.56 -27.83 14.37
#